data_d21cdefa65c009b440cb0361ef4ef758
#
_entry.id   d21cdefa65c009b440cb0361ef4ef758
#
_cell.length_a   1.000
_cell.length_b   1.000
_cell.length_c   1.000
_cell.angle_alpha   90.00
_cell.angle_beta   90.00
_cell.angle_gamma   90.00
#
_symmetry.space_group_name_H-M   'P 1'
#
loop_
_entity.id
_entity.type
_entity.pdbx_description
1 polymer ?
#
loop_
_entity_poly.entity_id
_entity_poly.type
_entity_poly.pdbx_seq_one_letter_code
_entity_poly.pdbx_strand_id
1 'polypeptide(L)'
;MLKDCLEVFKRQMQQVKEKGRAEDALILDSYIPADGCYISVNSDGIIACQMDLKFNKKAKQMEGISQRYYGKMCFFDYHSRLVSMDKPVDPKKVIHSNNYLSFWVKQESLGNGKLNQEAIDRYFDVLKNPEKKYAKSKDRQMYDYIAAQIDEINVEKLEWCRDWVKKHIFSLEDMGISLSGKNYLKIFFEDTEERYIQEEQRYLITKIFNKNDYNQEIDGKIWGLPNDNLGMNQKKPYMAHKTRKTELPYMITAEDAVLQRKFFDYRTTGVCRKSKYLY
;
A
#
# COMPACT_ATOMS: atom_id res chain seq x y z
N MET A 1 6.98 3.86 -26.14
CA MET A 1 6.06 4.83 -25.49
C MET A 1 5.95 4.65 -23.97
N LEU A 2 5.41 3.54 -23.38
CA LEU A 2 5.37 3.41 -21.91
C LEU A 2 6.77 3.39 -21.31
N LYS A 3 7.70 2.61 -21.86
CA LYS A 3 9.08 2.53 -21.40
C LYS A 3 9.76 3.91 -21.39
N ASP A 4 9.58 4.70 -22.44
CA ASP A 4 10.16 6.05 -22.53
C ASP A 4 9.57 6.97 -21.44
N CYS A 5 8.25 6.86 -21.18
CA CYS A 5 7.61 7.59 -20.08
C CYS A 5 8.18 7.18 -18.70
N LEU A 6 8.44 5.89 -18.50
CA LEU A 6 9.04 5.40 -17.25
C LEU A 6 10.47 5.89 -17.07
N GLU A 7 11.27 5.95 -18.14
CA GLU A 7 12.62 6.51 -18.09
C GLU A 7 12.62 8.00 -17.75
N VAL A 8 11.72 8.78 -18.36
CA VAL A 8 11.54 10.20 -18.00
C VAL A 8 11.14 10.37 -16.57
N PHE A 9 10.14 9.59 -16.10
CA PHE A 9 9.67 9.63 -14.71
C PHE A 9 10.79 9.25 -13.73
N LYS A 10 11.58 8.22 -14.02
CA LYS A 10 12.73 7.81 -13.22
C LYS A 10 13.76 8.95 -13.09
N ARG A 11 14.05 9.68 -14.17
CA ARG A 11 14.93 10.86 -14.14
C ARG A 11 14.36 11.98 -13.25
N GLN A 12 13.06 12.22 -13.34
CA GLN A 12 12.40 13.22 -12.48
C GLN A 12 12.48 12.85 -11.00
N MET A 13 12.26 11.59 -10.64
CA MET A 13 12.42 11.11 -9.27
C MET A 13 13.86 11.29 -8.79
N GLN A 14 14.85 10.96 -9.64
CA GLN A 14 16.26 11.16 -9.33
C GLN A 14 16.59 12.63 -9.08
N GLN A 15 16.10 13.56 -9.91
CA GLN A 15 16.30 15.01 -9.71
C GLN A 15 15.69 15.51 -8.40
N VAL A 16 14.56 14.96 -7.97
CA VAL A 16 13.95 15.29 -6.68
C VAL A 16 14.83 14.82 -5.53
N LYS A 17 15.38 13.62 -5.63
CA LYS A 17 16.32 13.06 -4.65
C LYS A 17 17.61 13.86 -4.56
N GLU A 18 18.18 14.32 -5.68
CA GLU A 18 19.37 15.18 -5.74
C GLU A 18 19.14 16.54 -5.07
N LYS A 19 17.89 17.00 -4.99
CA LYS A 19 17.48 18.19 -4.25
C LYS A 19 17.20 17.93 -2.75
N GLY A 20 17.58 16.76 -2.24
CA GLY A 20 17.42 16.38 -0.83
C GLY A 20 15.98 16.06 -0.41
N ARG A 21 15.07 15.78 -1.35
CA ARG A 21 13.69 15.40 -1.05
C ARG A 21 13.52 13.87 -1.15
N ALA A 22 12.47 13.36 -0.49
CA ALA A 22 12.11 11.94 -0.59
C ALA A 22 11.83 11.52 -2.04
N GLU A 23 12.18 10.31 -2.41
CA GLU A 23 11.99 9.78 -3.77
C GLU A 23 10.52 9.84 -4.21
N ASP A 24 9.60 9.56 -3.29
CA ASP A 24 8.15 9.56 -3.56
C ASP A 24 7.49 10.95 -3.44
N ALA A 25 8.28 12.02 -3.22
CA ALA A 25 7.76 13.37 -3.07
C ALA A 25 6.92 13.84 -4.26
N LEU A 26 7.27 13.44 -5.50
CA LEU A 26 6.46 13.75 -6.69
C LEU A 26 5.03 13.23 -6.59
N ILE A 27 4.84 12.09 -5.96
CA ILE A 27 3.53 11.48 -5.75
C ILE A 27 2.84 12.12 -4.55
N LEU A 28 3.58 12.25 -3.45
CA LEU A 28 3.07 12.73 -2.16
C LEU A 28 2.62 14.20 -2.20
N ASP A 29 3.29 15.06 -2.98
CA ASP A 29 2.91 16.47 -3.14
C ASP A 29 1.48 16.66 -3.67
N SER A 30 0.96 15.68 -4.39
CA SER A 30 -0.39 15.71 -4.97
C SER A 30 -1.29 14.60 -4.46
N TYR A 31 -0.83 13.84 -3.48
CA TYR A 31 -1.57 12.74 -2.91
C TYR A 31 -2.78 13.24 -2.10
N ILE A 32 -3.94 12.69 -2.41
CA ILE A 32 -5.18 12.98 -1.70
C ILE A 32 -5.66 11.67 -1.08
N PRO A 33 -5.59 11.55 0.26
CA PRO A 33 -6.10 10.38 0.95
C PRO A 33 -7.62 10.26 0.76
N ALA A 34 -8.16 9.05 0.90
CA ALA A 34 -9.60 8.81 0.82
C ALA A 34 -10.32 9.39 2.05
N ASP A 35 -11.62 9.69 1.90
CA ASP A 35 -12.45 10.09 3.03
C ASP A 35 -12.44 9.00 4.12
N GLY A 36 -12.33 9.41 5.38
CA GLY A 36 -12.32 8.49 6.52
C GLY A 36 -11.76 9.06 7.81
N CYS A 37 -11.80 8.25 8.86
CA CYS A 37 -11.19 8.56 10.13
C CYS A 37 -9.74 8.05 10.16
N TYR A 38 -8.80 8.93 10.45
CA TYR A 38 -7.36 8.69 10.48
C TYR A 38 -6.83 8.92 11.88
N ILE A 39 -6.16 7.93 12.44
CA ILE A 39 -5.60 7.97 13.80
C ILE A 39 -4.11 7.70 13.72
N SER A 40 -3.31 8.54 14.37
CA SER A 40 -1.88 8.30 14.61
C SER A 40 -1.68 7.94 16.08
N VAL A 41 -0.98 6.84 16.33
CA VAL A 41 -0.64 6.34 17.67
C VAL A 41 0.87 6.45 17.84
N ASN A 42 1.32 7.15 18.89
CA ASN A 42 2.74 7.32 19.19
C ASN A 42 3.34 6.08 19.87
N SER A 43 4.65 6.12 20.17
CA SER A 43 5.38 5.03 20.82
C SER A 43 4.85 4.65 22.21
N ASP A 44 4.20 5.61 22.91
CA ASP A 44 3.64 5.39 24.24
C ASP A 44 2.23 4.79 24.20
N GLY A 45 1.70 4.56 23.00
CA GLY A 45 0.34 4.04 22.81
C GLY A 45 -0.76 5.09 22.93
N ILE A 46 -0.37 6.38 22.94
CA ILE A 46 -1.30 7.50 23.02
C ILE A 46 -1.71 7.92 21.62
N ILE A 47 -2.98 8.24 21.42
CA ILE A 47 -3.47 8.82 20.18
C ILE A 47 -2.91 10.25 20.05
N ALA A 48 -1.92 10.41 19.18
CA ALA A 48 -1.23 11.68 18.95
C ALA A 48 -2.03 12.62 18.03
N CYS A 49 -2.84 12.06 17.14
CA CYS A 49 -3.68 12.81 16.22
C CYS A 49 -4.88 11.98 15.76
N GLN A 50 -6.02 12.66 15.64
CA GLN A 50 -7.20 12.18 14.94
C GLN A 50 -7.57 13.19 13.85
N MET A 51 -7.95 12.71 12.68
CA MET A 51 -8.46 13.52 11.58
C MET A 51 -9.63 12.81 10.91
N ASP A 52 -10.75 13.51 10.74
CA ASP A 52 -11.88 13.06 9.94
C ASP A 52 -11.80 13.71 8.56
N LEU A 53 -11.10 13.04 7.66
CA LEU A 53 -10.82 13.56 6.33
C LEU A 53 -12.03 13.44 5.42
N LYS A 54 -12.37 14.54 4.74
CA LYS A 54 -13.44 14.59 3.75
C LYS A 54 -13.05 15.48 2.58
N PHE A 55 -13.15 14.96 1.37
CA PHE A 55 -12.85 15.74 0.18
C PHE A 55 -14.04 16.61 -0.24
N ASN A 56 -13.89 17.93 -0.14
CA ASN A 56 -14.87 18.88 -0.64
C ASN A 56 -14.72 19.03 -2.16
N LYS A 57 -15.65 18.44 -2.90
CA LYS A 57 -15.65 18.47 -4.37
C LYS A 57 -15.85 19.87 -4.96
N LYS A 58 -16.56 20.77 -4.25
CA LYS A 58 -16.81 22.14 -4.71
C LYS A 58 -15.55 22.99 -4.51
N ALA A 59 -14.97 22.97 -3.33
CA ALA A 59 -13.76 23.70 -3.00
C ALA A 59 -12.48 23.02 -3.55
N LYS A 60 -12.57 21.74 -4.01
CA LYS A 60 -11.44 20.93 -4.49
C LYS A 60 -10.30 20.81 -3.46
N GLN A 61 -10.66 20.74 -2.20
CA GLN A 61 -9.71 20.63 -1.09
C GLN A 61 -10.15 19.60 -0.07
N MET A 62 -9.19 19.09 0.71
CA MET A 62 -9.46 18.21 1.84
C MET A 62 -9.85 19.04 3.06
N GLU A 63 -10.90 18.62 3.76
CA GLU A 63 -11.36 19.15 5.04
C GLU A 63 -10.97 18.19 6.17
N GLY A 64 -10.99 18.69 7.42
CA GLY A 64 -10.65 17.91 8.61
C GLY A 64 -9.16 17.67 8.80
N ILE A 65 -8.30 18.44 8.12
CA ILE A 65 -6.84 18.30 8.19
C ILE A 65 -6.25 18.97 9.43
N SER A 66 -5.27 18.28 10.04
CA SER A 66 -4.33 18.87 10.97
C SER A 66 -3.04 19.20 10.21
N GLN A 67 -2.71 20.48 10.06
CA GLN A 67 -1.53 20.91 9.28
C GLN A 67 -0.23 20.24 9.75
N ARG A 68 -0.10 20.02 11.05
CA ARG A 68 1.08 19.38 11.65
C ARG A 68 1.23 17.90 11.24
N TYR A 69 0.13 17.17 11.10
CA TYR A 69 0.14 15.72 10.92
C TYR A 69 -0.24 15.28 9.50
N TYR A 70 -0.87 16.15 8.71
CA TYR A 70 -1.44 15.77 7.41
C TYR A 70 -0.40 15.17 6.45
N GLY A 71 0.76 15.80 6.30
CA GLY A 71 1.83 15.29 5.42
C GLY A 71 2.33 13.91 5.84
N LYS A 72 2.56 13.72 7.15
CA LYS A 72 2.97 12.43 7.71
C LYS A 72 1.90 11.34 7.50
N MET A 73 0.63 11.70 7.68
CA MET A 73 -0.49 10.78 7.45
C MET A 73 -0.65 10.43 5.97
N CYS A 74 -0.44 11.35 5.05
CA CYS A 74 -0.42 11.07 3.62
C CYS A 74 0.70 10.08 3.26
N PHE A 75 1.87 10.23 3.86
CA PHE A 75 2.99 9.30 3.71
C PHE A 75 2.62 7.90 4.21
N PHE A 76 2.13 7.78 5.45
CA PHE A 76 1.73 6.51 6.03
C PHE A 76 0.61 5.84 5.24
N ASP A 77 -0.39 6.62 4.80
CA ASP A 77 -1.50 6.12 3.99
C ASP A 77 -1.01 5.59 2.63
N TYR A 78 -0.12 6.33 1.97
CA TYR A 78 0.46 5.91 0.70
C TYR A 78 1.20 4.58 0.80
N HIS A 79 2.06 4.42 1.80
CA HIS A 79 2.88 3.22 2.00
C HIS A 79 2.16 2.04 2.65
N SER A 80 0.90 2.22 3.07
CA SER A 80 0.10 1.16 3.70
C SER A 80 -0.96 0.53 2.79
N ARG A 81 -1.05 0.97 1.52
CA ARG A 81 -2.09 0.53 0.58
C ARG A 81 -1.85 -0.87 0.03
N LEU A 82 -2.93 -1.61 -0.13
CA LEU A 82 -2.90 -2.82 -0.94
C LEU A 82 -2.64 -2.49 -2.42
N VAL A 83 -2.02 -3.41 -3.14
CA VAL A 83 -1.90 -3.33 -4.62
C VAL A 83 -3.30 -3.34 -5.25
N SER A 84 -4.15 -4.23 -4.75
CA SER A 84 -5.55 -4.35 -5.14
C SER A 84 -6.31 -5.18 -4.10
N MET A 85 -7.64 -5.10 -4.11
CA MET A 85 -8.51 -5.82 -3.17
C MET A 85 -8.57 -7.34 -3.39
N ASP A 86 -8.04 -7.84 -4.50
CA ASP A 86 -7.87 -9.27 -4.77
C ASP A 86 -6.52 -9.83 -4.27
N LYS A 87 -5.63 -8.96 -3.80
CA LYS A 87 -4.31 -9.31 -3.25
C LYS A 87 -4.15 -8.86 -1.79
N PRO A 88 -5.07 -9.21 -0.87
CA PRO A 88 -5.02 -8.74 0.50
C PRO A 88 -3.94 -9.45 1.31
N VAL A 89 -3.55 -8.82 2.42
CA VAL A 89 -2.80 -9.49 3.48
C VAL A 89 -3.75 -10.40 4.26
N ASP A 90 -4.88 -9.87 4.73
CA ASP A 90 -5.92 -10.66 5.38
C ASP A 90 -6.68 -11.51 4.36
N PRO A 91 -6.64 -12.86 4.44
CA PRO A 91 -7.33 -13.74 3.50
C PRO A 91 -8.85 -13.53 3.47
N LYS A 92 -9.45 -13.10 4.58
CA LYS A 92 -10.91 -12.84 4.67
C LYS A 92 -11.29 -11.43 4.25
N LYS A 93 -10.31 -10.59 3.90
CA LYS A 93 -10.54 -9.22 3.38
C LYS A 93 -11.34 -8.33 4.34
N VAL A 94 -11.12 -8.48 5.64
CA VAL A 94 -11.70 -7.59 6.66
C VAL A 94 -10.77 -6.41 6.90
N ILE A 95 -9.46 -6.68 6.94
CA ILE A 95 -8.41 -5.69 7.17
C ILE A 95 -7.71 -5.40 5.84
N HIS A 96 -7.55 -4.13 5.49
CA HIS A 96 -7.16 -3.68 4.15
C HIS A 96 -5.81 -2.96 4.09
N SER A 97 -5.03 -3.00 5.16
CA SER A 97 -3.64 -2.51 5.17
C SER A 97 -2.65 -3.58 4.72
N ASN A 98 -1.44 -3.16 4.37
CA ASN A 98 -0.41 -4.04 3.82
C ASN A 98 0.70 -4.41 4.81
N ASN A 99 0.79 -3.74 5.98
CA ASN A 99 1.86 -3.92 6.96
C ASN A 99 1.35 -3.82 8.40
N TYR A 100 2.19 -4.17 9.38
CA TYR A 100 1.81 -4.17 10.80
C TYR A 100 1.84 -2.78 11.45
N LEU A 101 2.45 -1.78 10.80
CA LEU A 101 2.45 -0.38 11.29
C LEU A 101 1.14 0.34 10.96
N SER A 102 0.22 -0.33 10.26
CA SER A 102 -1.07 0.23 9.88
C SER A 102 -2.20 -0.77 10.01
N PHE A 103 -3.38 -0.29 10.39
CA PHE A 103 -4.56 -1.10 10.53
C PHE A 103 -5.78 -0.40 9.92
N TRP A 104 -6.26 -0.92 8.79
CA TRP A 104 -7.35 -0.33 8.02
C TRP A 104 -8.55 -1.23 8.00
N VAL A 105 -9.67 -0.71 8.42
CA VAL A 105 -10.95 -1.43 8.45
C VAL A 105 -12.08 -0.50 8.07
N LYS A 106 -13.11 -1.03 7.41
CA LYS A 106 -14.33 -0.26 7.22
C LYS A 106 -15.04 -0.08 8.54
N GLN A 107 -15.49 1.15 8.85
CA GLN A 107 -16.19 1.44 10.11
C GLN A 107 -17.41 0.54 10.32
N GLU A 108 -18.16 0.21 9.26
CA GLU A 108 -19.27 -0.74 9.31
C GLU A 108 -18.87 -2.14 9.82
N SER A 109 -17.61 -2.54 9.67
CA SER A 109 -17.13 -3.87 10.10
C SER A 109 -16.94 -3.97 11.60
N LEU A 110 -16.85 -2.84 12.31
CA LEU A 110 -16.81 -2.78 13.78
C LEU A 110 -18.19 -3.13 14.37
N GLY A 111 -19.27 -2.57 13.80
CA GLY A 111 -20.62 -2.75 14.31
C GLY A 111 -21.30 -4.05 13.87
N ASN A 112 -20.90 -4.64 12.74
CA ASN A 112 -21.58 -5.83 12.17
C ASN A 112 -20.89 -7.16 12.52
N GLY A 113 -19.88 -7.16 13.41
CA GLY A 113 -19.17 -8.33 13.89
C GLY A 113 -18.21 -8.98 12.90
N LYS A 114 -17.98 -8.37 11.71
CA LYS A 114 -16.98 -8.87 10.75
C LYS A 114 -15.57 -8.73 11.28
N LEU A 115 -15.28 -7.61 11.97
CA LEU A 115 -14.06 -7.47 12.74
C LEU A 115 -14.28 -8.07 14.13
N ASN A 116 -13.42 -8.99 14.51
CA ASN A 116 -13.36 -9.61 15.83
C ASN A 116 -11.90 -9.88 16.22
N GLN A 117 -11.68 -10.34 17.43
CA GLN A 117 -10.32 -10.62 17.94
C GLN A 117 -9.57 -11.64 17.07
N GLU A 118 -10.27 -12.67 16.59
CA GLU A 118 -9.68 -13.69 15.70
C GLU A 118 -9.24 -13.12 14.35
N ALA A 119 -9.99 -12.13 13.81
CA ALA A 119 -9.62 -11.47 12.56
C ALA A 119 -8.36 -10.62 12.73
N ILE A 120 -8.21 -9.98 13.89
CA ILE A 120 -7.01 -9.21 14.26
C ILE A 120 -5.83 -10.16 14.41
N ASP A 121 -5.95 -11.21 15.21
CA ASP A 121 -4.88 -12.19 15.41
C ASP A 121 -4.44 -12.79 14.07
N ARG A 122 -5.37 -13.25 13.25
CA ARG A 122 -5.07 -13.81 11.91
C ARG A 122 -4.28 -12.83 11.03
N TYR A 123 -4.63 -11.54 11.05
CA TYR A 123 -3.92 -10.53 10.26
C TYR A 123 -2.47 -10.37 10.72
N PHE A 124 -2.26 -10.20 12.02
CA PHE A 124 -0.92 -10.03 12.57
C PHE A 124 -0.09 -11.33 12.51
N ASP A 125 -0.71 -12.50 12.67
CA ASP A 125 -0.03 -13.80 12.51
C ASP A 125 0.50 -14.02 11.09
N VAL A 126 -0.25 -13.58 10.07
CA VAL A 126 0.21 -13.63 8.67
C VAL A 126 1.41 -12.71 8.44
N LEU A 127 1.43 -11.53 9.08
CA LEU A 127 2.54 -10.60 8.98
C LEU A 127 3.77 -11.07 9.77
N LYS A 128 3.56 -11.68 10.93
CA LYS A 128 4.62 -12.25 11.75
C LYS A 128 5.26 -13.49 11.12
N ASN A 129 4.47 -14.32 10.43
CA ASN A 129 4.89 -15.58 9.84
C ASN A 129 4.64 -15.59 8.32
N PRO A 130 5.34 -14.78 7.53
CA PRO A 130 5.09 -14.66 6.08
C PRO A 130 5.33 -16.00 5.35
N GLU A 131 6.16 -16.88 5.90
CA GLU A 131 6.44 -18.19 5.35
C GLU A 131 5.18 -19.06 5.20
N LYS A 132 4.27 -18.98 6.16
CA LYS A 132 2.98 -19.69 6.09
C LYS A 132 2.11 -19.20 4.95
N LYS A 133 2.18 -17.89 4.65
CA LYS A 133 1.44 -17.27 3.55
C LYS A 133 2.07 -17.61 2.20
N TYR A 134 3.38 -17.60 2.12
CA TYR A 134 4.15 -17.81 0.90
C TYR A 134 4.65 -19.26 0.80
N ALA A 135 3.77 -20.24 1.07
CA ALA A 135 4.11 -21.65 1.03
C ALA A 135 4.39 -22.19 -0.37
N LYS A 136 3.85 -21.57 -1.42
CA LYS A 136 4.11 -21.95 -2.80
C LYS A 136 5.51 -21.50 -3.22
N SER A 137 6.24 -22.37 -3.91
CA SER A 137 7.64 -22.17 -4.32
C SER A 137 7.90 -20.80 -4.99
N LYS A 138 7.05 -20.38 -5.95
CA LYS A 138 7.20 -19.09 -6.64
C LYS A 138 6.84 -17.88 -5.78
N ASP A 139 5.85 -17.99 -4.90
CA ASP A 139 5.53 -16.94 -3.93
C ASP A 139 6.66 -16.83 -2.89
N ARG A 140 7.24 -17.96 -2.48
CA ARG A 140 8.39 -18.00 -1.58
C ARG A 140 9.62 -17.37 -2.18
N GLN A 141 9.92 -17.65 -3.44
CA GLN A 141 11.03 -17.03 -4.17
C GLN A 141 10.92 -15.49 -4.16
N MET A 142 9.71 -14.96 -4.37
CA MET A 142 9.47 -13.51 -4.31
C MET A 142 9.67 -12.94 -2.91
N TYR A 143 9.23 -13.67 -1.89
CA TYR A 143 9.43 -13.24 -0.51
C TYR A 143 10.91 -13.27 -0.11
N ASP A 144 11.62 -14.34 -0.41
CA ASP A 144 13.05 -14.49 -0.09
C ASP A 144 13.89 -13.43 -0.82
N TYR A 145 13.53 -13.12 -2.08
CA TYR A 145 14.18 -12.06 -2.84
C TYR A 145 14.11 -10.69 -2.15
N ILE A 146 12.96 -10.31 -1.61
CA ILE A 146 12.84 -9.02 -0.91
C ILE A 146 13.37 -9.10 0.53
N ALA A 147 13.17 -10.20 1.23
CA ALA A 147 13.65 -10.38 2.59
C ALA A 147 15.18 -10.28 2.71
N ALA A 148 15.92 -10.64 1.65
CA ALA A 148 17.37 -10.48 1.59
C ALA A 148 17.82 -9.00 1.43
N GLN A 149 16.93 -8.07 1.13
CA GLN A 149 17.24 -6.67 0.82
C GLN A 149 16.76 -5.68 1.89
N ILE A 150 15.94 -6.13 2.82
CA ILE A 150 15.33 -5.31 3.88
C ILE A 150 15.58 -5.93 5.25
N ASP A 151 15.44 -5.14 6.30
CA ASP A 151 15.60 -5.61 7.67
C ASP A 151 14.60 -6.70 8.04
N GLU A 152 14.93 -7.46 9.05
CA GLU A 152 14.02 -8.44 9.64
C GLU A 152 12.78 -7.75 10.25
N ILE A 153 11.71 -8.54 10.36
CA ILE A 153 10.47 -8.05 10.97
C ILE A 153 10.72 -7.75 12.45
N ASN A 154 10.42 -6.53 12.87
CA ASN A 154 10.45 -6.19 14.29
C ASN A 154 9.25 -6.84 15.00
N VAL A 155 9.46 -8.04 15.52
CA VAL A 155 8.41 -8.86 16.16
C VAL A 155 7.85 -8.18 17.41
N GLU A 156 8.68 -7.51 18.21
CA GLU A 156 8.24 -6.80 19.42
C GLU A 156 7.28 -5.65 19.06
N LYS A 157 7.65 -4.84 18.05
CA LYS A 157 6.78 -3.77 17.58
C LYS A 157 5.49 -4.29 16.96
N LEU A 158 5.57 -5.38 16.19
CA LEU A 158 4.39 -6.03 15.60
C LEU A 158 3.41 -6.50 16.68
N GLU A 159 3.91 -7.20 17.70
CA GLU A 159 3.08 -7.66 18.82
C GLU A 159 2.49 -6.50 19.61
N TRP A 160 3.27 -5.46 19.84
CA TRP A 160 2.79 -4.24 20.47
C TRP A 160 1.66 -3.58 19.66
N CYS A 161 1.78 -3.47 18.32
CA CYS A 161 0.73 -2.97 17.45
C CYS A 161 -0.53 -3.85 17.54
N ARG A 162 -0.38 -5.18 17.52
CA ARG A 162 -1.49 -6.12 17.67
C ARG A 162 -2.23 -5.92 18.99
N ASP A 163 -1.49 -5.86 20.10
CA ASP A 163 -2.07 -5.75 21.43
C ASP A 163 -2.78 -4.41 21.60
N TRP A 164 -2.20 -3.33 21.05
CA TRP A 164 -2.85 -2.03 21.04
C TRP A 164 -4.20 -2.08 20.29
N VAL A 165 -4.22 -2.65 19.09
CA VAL A 165 -5.45 -2.79 18.30
C VAL A 165 -6.49 -3.62 19.07
N LYS A 166 -6.08 -4.78 19.59
CA LYS A 166 -7.00 -5.66 20.35
C LYS A 166 -7.62 -4.98 21.56
N LYS A 167 -6.85 -4.15 22.25
CA LYS A 167 -7.28 -3.44 23.45
C LYS A 167 -8.23 -2.28 23.14
N HIS A 168 -7.99 -1.54 22.07
CA HIS A 168 -8.62 -0.24 21.88
C HIS A 168 -9.64 -0.19 20.74
N ILE A 169 -9.57 -1.06 19.73
CA ILE A 169 -10.35 -0.92 18.50
C ILE A 169 -11.87 -0.90 18.72
N PHE A 170 -12.36 -1.62 19.73
CA PHE A 170 -13.79 -1.72 20.06
C PHE A 170 -14.26 -0.70 21.09
N SER A 171 -13.35 0.10 21.64
CA SER A 171 -13.64 1.15 22.63
C SER A 171 -13.21 2.55 22.18
N LEU A 172 -12.94 2.73 20.88
CA LEU A 172 -12.53 4.03 20.35
C LEU A 172 -13.58 5.12 20.53
N GLU A 173 -14.86 4.77 20.49
CA GLU A 173 -15.96 5.72 20.76
C GLU A 173 -15.94 6.24 22.20
N ASP A 174 -15.59 5.38 23.17
CA ASP A 174 -15.40 5.79 24.59
C ASP A 174 -14.20 6.76 24.74
N MET A 175 -13.27 6.73 23.78
CA MET A 175 -12.13 7.64 23.70
C MET A 175 -12.47 8.94 22.93
N GLY A 176 -13.74 9.15 22.58
CA GLY A 176 -14.21 10.36 21.87
C GLY A 176 -14.07 10.32 20.36
N ILE A 177 -13.80 9.17 19.76
CA ILE A 177 -13.63 9.01 18.31
C ILE A 177 -14.97 8.60 17.70
N SER A 178 -15.57 9.46 16.88
CA SER A 178 -16.83 9.15 16.20
C SER A 178 -16.62 8.21 15.02
N LEU A 179 -17.30 7.07 15.02
CA LEU A 179 -17.19 6.02 14.01
C LEU A 179 -18.51 5.76 13.27
N SER A 180 -19.33 6.78 13.10
CA SER A 180 -20.68 6.66 12.49
C SER A 180 -20.69 6.58 10.97
N GLY A 181 -19.54 6.51 10.32
CA GLY A 181 -19.39 6.57 8.85
C GLY A 181 -19.42 5.22 8.15
N LYS A 182 -19.57 5.26 6.81
CA LYS A 182 -19.36 4.10 5.92
C LYS A 182 -17.90 4.00 5.43
N ASN A 183 -17.09 5.00 5.75
CA ASN A 183 -15.71 5.13 5.29
C ASN A 183 -14.76 4.23 6.11
N TYR A 184 -13.48 4.31 5.79
CA TYR A 184 -12.46 3.59 6.55
C TYR A 184 -12.15 4.28 7.88
N LEU A 185 -11.87 3.43 8.88
CA LEU A 185 -11.02 3.76 10.01
C LEU A 185 -9.62 3.29 9.65
N LYS A 186 -8.63 4.19 9.73
CA LYS A 186 -7.24 3.92 9.45
C LYS A 186 -6.39 4.33 10.63
N ILE A 187 -5.73 3.36 11.25
CA ILE A 187 -4.83 3.54 12.37
C ILE A 187 -3.42 3.39 11.87
N PHE A 188 -2.52 4.29 12.28
CA PHE A 188 -1.10 4.28 11.95
C PHE A 188 -0.29 4.36 13.23
N PHE A 189 0.63 3.44 13.38
CA PHE A 189 1.58 3.43 14.49
C PHE A 189 2.83 4.21 14.08
N GLU A 190 3.17 5.23 14.85
CA GLU A 190 4.33 6.06 14.54
C GLU A 190 5.62 5.24 14.56
N ASP A 191 6.35 5.36 13.47
CA ASP A 191 7.67 4.78 13.25
C ASP A 191 8.42 5.64 12.21
N THR A 192 9.64 5.25 11.85
CA THR A 192 10.42 5.94 10.82
C THR A 192 9.82 5.74 9.43
N GLU A 193 10.03 6.71 8.54
CA GLU A 193 9.61 6.60 7.14
C GLU A 193 10.25 5.40 6.46
N GLU A 194 11.53 5.14 6.76
CA GLU A 194 12.27 4.01 6.23
C GLU A 194 11.62 2.67 6.61
N ARG A 195 11.17 2.51 7.85
CA ARG A 195 10.48 1.29 8.30
C ARG A 195 9.16 1.10 7.55
N TYR A 196 8.37 2.15 7.34
CA TYR A 196 7.14 2.07 6.54
C TYR A 196 7.41 1.65 5.10
N ILE A 197 8.47 2.18 4.47
CA ILE A 197 8.89 1.79 3.11
C ILE A 197 9.31 0.32 3.07
N GLN A 198 10.12 -0.14 4.02
CA GLN A 198 10.56 -1.54 4.08
C GLN A 198 9.38 -2.50 4.23
N GLU A 199 8.45 -2.21 5.13
CA GLU A 199 7.28 -3.06 5.34
C GLU A 199 6.30 -3.02 4.15
N GLU A 200 6.15 -1.88 3.47
CA GLU A 200 5.45 -1.84 2.19
C GLU A 200 6.13 -2.74 1.15
N GLN A 201 7.44 -2.64 0.99
CA GLN A 201 8.20 -3.44 0.03
C GLN A 201 8.06 -4.93 0.28
N ARG A 202 8.07 -5.36 1.55
CA ARG A 202 7.85 -6.76 1.96
C ARG A 202 6.55 -7.32 1.41
N TYR A 203 5.48 -6.53 1.42
CA TYR A 203 4.21 -6.90 0.81
C TYR A 203 4.21 -6.68 -0.71
N LEU A 204 4.65 -5.49 -1.16
CA LEU A 204 4.51 -5.03 -2.54
C LEU A 204 5.21 -5.96 -3.52
N ILE A 205 6.47 -6.31 -3.27
CA ILE A 205 7.27 -7.14 -4.17
C ILE A 205 6.63 -8.51 -4.37
N THR A 206 6.06 -9.12 -3.32
CA THR A 206 5.37 -10.41 -3.43
C THR A 206 4.07 -10.35 -4.24
N LYS A 207 3.51 -9.15 -4.49
CA LYS A 207 2.21 -8.92 -5.14
C LYS A 207 2.29 -8.06 -6.40
N ILE A 208 3.49 -7.61 -6.78
CA ILE A 208 3.68 -6.66 -7.86
C ILE A 208 3.33 -7.23 -9.25
N PHE A 209 3.58 -8.51 -9.47
CA PHE A 209 3.25 -9.19 -10.71
C PHE A 209 1.81 -9.70 -10.74
N ASN A 210 1.29 -9.97 -11.92
CA ASN A 210 -0.05 -10.51 -12.09
C ASN A 210 -0.19 -11.87 -11.38
N LYS A 211 0.68 -12.83 -11.72
CA LYS A 211 0.80 -14.13 -11.06
C LYS A 211 2.28 -14.52 -10.95
N ASN A 212 2.68 -14.95 -9.78
CA ASN A 212 4.06 -15.39 -9.55
C ASN A 212 4.40 -16.73 -10.20
N ASP A 213 3.40 -17.53 -10.57
CA ASP A 213 3.61 -18.83 -11.23
C ASP A 213 4.43 -18.72 -12.53
N TYR A 214 4.41 -17.56 -13.16
CA TYR A 214 5.14 -17.29 -14.43
C TYR A 214 6.48 -16.57 -14.23
N ASN A 215 6.85 -16.28 -12.98
CA ASN A 215 8.10 -15.57 -12.71
C ASN A 215 9.30 -16.44 -13.05
N GLN A 216 10.32 -15.78 -13.61
CA GLN A 216 11.61 -16.38 -13.93
C GLN A 216 12.74 -15.54 -13.32
N GLU A 217 13.77 -16.21 -12.86
CA GLU A 217 14.99 -15.56 -12.41
C GLU A 217 16.01 -15.60 -13.55
N ILE A 218 16.48 -14.43 -13.95
CA ILE A 218 17.47 -14.26 -15.01
C ILE A 218 18.49 -13.25 -14.52
N ASP A 219 19.76 -13.62 -14.48
CA ASP A 219 20.89 -12.80 -14.02
C ASP A 219 20.65 -12.17 -12.62
N GLY A 220 20.13 -12.97 -11.69
CA GLY A 220 19.84 -12.53 -10.31
C GLY A 220 18.66 -11.56 -10.16
N LYS A 221 17.90 -11.33 -11.24
CA LYS A 221 16.69 -10.51 -11.23
C LYS A 221 15.45 -11.36 -11.45
N ILE A 222 14.38 -11.00 -10.81
CA ILE A 222 13.09 -11.66 -11.02
C ILE A 222 12.31 -10.91 -12.09
N TRP A 223 11.99 -11.64 -13.14
CA TRP A 223 11.15 -11.20 -14.24
C TRP A 223 9.76 -11.80 -14.10
N GLY A 224 8.75 -11.00 -14.34
CA GLY A 224 7.36 -11.45 -14.24
C GLY A 224 6.43 -10.66 -15.14
N LEU A 225 5.17 -11.07 -15.12
CA LEU A 225 4.14 -10.44 -15.93
C LEU A 225 3.64 -9.17 -15.27
N PRO A 226 3.58 -8.03 -15.98
CA PRO A 226 3.02 -6.81 -15.45
C PRO A 226 1.61 -7.03 -14.89
N ASN A 227 1.30 -6.35 -13.80
CA ASN A 227 -0.03 -6.39 -13.22
C ASN A 227 -0.91 -5.34 -13.89
N ASP A 228 -1.89 -5.78 -14.68
CA ASP A 228 -2.78 -4.89 -15.43
C ASP A 228 -3.83 -4.17 -14.58
N ASN A 229 -3.94 -4.50 -13.29
CA ASN A 229 -4.81 -3.79 -12.36
C ASN A 229 -4.38 -2.34 -12.11
N LEU A 230 -3.27 -1.91 -12.70
CA LEU A 230 -2.79 -0.52 -12.70
C LEU A 230 -3.49 0.38 -13.73
N GLY A 231 -4.67 0.00 -14.23
CA GLY A 231 -5.48 0.83 -15.11
C GLY A 231 -5.32 0.55 -16.60
N MET A 232 -4.54 -0.47 -16.95
CA MET A 232 -4.47 -1.02 -18.30
C MET A 232 -5.30 -2.31 -18.33
N ASN A 233 -5.65 -2.89 -19.40
CA ASN A 233 -6.59 -3.98 -19.59
C ASN A 233 -6.50 -5.10 -18.53
N GLN A 234 -7.55 -5.23 -17.71
CA GLN A 234 -7.48 -5.75 -16.35
C GLN A 234 -7.49 -7.27 -16.20
N LYS A 235 -7.87 -8.03 -17.16
CA LYS A 235 -8.22 -9.41 -16.76
C LYS A 235 -7.29 -10.49 -17.25
N LYS A 236 -6.58 -10.31 -18.35
CA LYS A 236 -5.65 -11.34 -18.85
C LYS A 236 -4.70 -10.75 -19.90
N PRO A 237 -3.50 -10.27 -19.52
CA PRO A 237 -2.52 -9.72 -20.49
C PRO A 237 -2.24 -10.65 -21.66
N TYR A 238 -2.39 -11.96 -21.43
CA TYR A 238 -2.21 -12.99 -22.46
C TYR A 238 -3.37 -13.15 -23.44
N MET A 239 -4.57 -12.74 -23.10
CA MET A 239 -5.71 -12.91 -23.99
C MET A 239 -5.56 -12.11 -25.27
N ALA A 240 -4.90 -10.95 -25.17
CA ALA A 240 -4.54 -10.12 -26.34
C ALA A 240 -3.47 -10.77 -27.23
N HIS A 241 -2.76 -11.76 -26.73
CA HIS A 241 -1.66 -12.42 -27.45
C HIS A 241 -2.05 -13.78 -28.05
N LYS A 242 -3.23 -14.30 -27.79
CA LYS A 242 -3.68 -15.61 -28.34
C LYS A 242 -3.72 -15.68 -29.86
N THR A 243 -3.81 -14.53 -30.52
CA THR A 243 -3.84 -14.45 -31.99
C THR A 243 -2.50 -14.06 -32.60
N ARG A 244 -1.46 -13.83 -31.80
CA ARG A 244 -0.12 -13.48 -32.29
C ARG A 244 0.67 -14.74 -32.60
N LYS A 245 1.45 -14.70 -33.67
CA LYS A 245 2.37 -15.80 -34.07
C LYS A 245 3.46 -16.08 -33.01
N THR A 246 3.79 -15.13 -32.15
CA THR A 246 4.74 -15.26 -31.05
C THR A 246 3.98 -15.22 -29.74
N GLU A 247 4.02 -16.30 -29.00
CA GLU A 247 3.35 -16.47 -27.70
C GLU A 247 4.18 -15.98 -26.49
N LEU A 248 5.30 -15.31 -26.74
CA LEU A 248 6.18 -14.80 -25.69
C LEU A 248 5.49 -13.65 -24.95
N PRO A 249 5.24 -13.80 -23.66
CA PRO A 249 4.69 -12.74 -22.84
C PRO A 249 5.70 -11.60 -22.71
N TYR A 250 5.21 -10.37 -22.63
CA TYR A 250 6.02 -9.24 -22.22
C TYR A 250 6.29 -9.35 -20.72
N MET A 251 7.55 -9.58 -20.36
CA MET A 251 8.00 -9.66 -18.97
C MET A 251 8.82 -8.42 -18.62
N ILE A 252 8.73 -7.98 -17.37
CA ILE A 252 9.51 -6.88 -16.82
C ILE A 252 10.13 -7.31 -15.49
N THR A 253 11.19 -6.61 -15.07
CA THR A 253 11.82 -6.86 -13.77
C THR A 253 10.92 -6.41 -12.62
N ALA A 254 11.19 -6.87 -11.40
CA ALA A 254 10.47 -6.43 -10.20
C ALA A 254 10.63 -4.91 -10.00
N GLU A 255 11.82 -4.37 -10.23
CA GLU A 255 12.11 -2.94 -10.12
C GLU A 255 11.30 -2.11 -11.14
N ASP A 256 11.25 -2.58 -12.40
CA ASP A 256 10.45 -1.92 -13.45
C ASP A 256 8.96 -1.97 -13.14
N ALA A 257 8.48 -3.07 -12.52
CA ALA A 257 7.09 -3.19 -12.10
C ALA A 257 6.75 -2.20 -10.98
N VAL A 258 7.65 -2.01 -10.00
CA VAL A 258 7.50 -0.99 -8.95
C VAL A 258 7.52 0.42 -9.56
N LEU A 259 8.48 0.71 -10.44
CA LEU A 259 8.55 2.00 -11.12
C LEU A 259 7.28 2.29 -11.93
N GLN A 260 6.76 1.28 -12.64
CA GLN A 260 5.51 1.39 -13.39
C GLN A 260 4.33 1.72 -12.46
N ARG A 261 4.24 1.07 -11.30
CA ARG A 261 3.22 1.38 -10.29
C ARG A 261 3.33 2.83 -9.81
N LYS A 262 4.53 3.27 -9.40
CA LYS A 262 4.78 4.66 -8.96
C LYS A 262 4.40 5.68 -10.04
N PHE A 263 4.72 5.38 -11.30
CA PHE A 263 4.33 6.25 -12.43
C PHE A 263 2.81 6.37 -12.58
N PHE A 264 2.06 5.27 -12.48
CA PHE A 264 0.60 5.34 -12.53
C PHE A 264 -0.01 6.01 -11.31
N ASP A 265 0.56 5.80 -10.12
CA ASP A 265 0.18 6.54 -8.92
C ASP A 265 0.37 8.06 -9.14
N TYR A 266 1.54 8.48 -9.62
CA TYR A 266 1.82 9.88 -9.96
C TYR A 266 0.79 10.46 -10.94
N ARG A 267 0.44 9.72 -11.98
CA ARG A 267 -0.58 10.15 -12.94
C ARG A 267 -1.96 10.28 -12.33
N THR A 268 -2.32 9.42 -11.40
CA THR A 268 -3.67 9.40 -10.82
C THR A 268 -3.84 10.42 -9.71
N THR A 269 -2.77 10.78 -8.99
CA THR A 269 -2.85 11.65 -7.82
C THR A 269 -2.92 13.14 -8.13
N GLY A 270 -2.36 13.63 -9.23
CA GLY A 270 -2.33 15.09 -9.31
C GLY A 270 -2.18 15.74 -10.68
N VAL A 271 -1.27 15.27 -11.49
CA VAL A 271 -0.91 15.98 -12.72
C VAL A 271 -2.02 15.90 -13.75
N CYS A 272 -2.70 14.77 -13.87
CA CYS A 272 -3.78 14.59 -14.85
C CYS A 272 -5.13 15.16 -14.39
N ARG A 273 -5.34 15.42 -13.10
CA ARG A 273 -6.56 16.09 -12.64
C ARG A 273 -6.56 17.60 -12.91
N LYS A 274 -5.37 18.21 -13.06
CA LYS A 274 -5.22 19.65 -13.36
C LYS A 274 -5.21 19.96 -14.86
N SER A 275 -4.85 19.02 -15.72
CA SER A 275 -4.87 19.22 -17.18
C SER A 275 -5.96 18.34 -17.81
N LYS A 276 -7.05 18.95 -18.20
CA LYS A 276 -8.05 18.38 -19.12
C LYS A 276 -7.49 18.18 -20.55
N TYR A 277 -6.21 18.42 -20.76
CA TYR A 277 -5.57 18.50 -22.07
C TYR A 277 -4.26 17.71 -22.12
N LEU A 278 -4.34 16.39 -22.04
CA LEU A 278 -3.29 15.48 -22.45
C LEU A 278 -3.94 14.21 -23.02
N TYR A 279 -4.61 14.42 -24.14
CA TYR A 279 -4.91 13.38 -25.14
C TYR A 279 -4.53 13.93 -26.52
#